data_18ba79c684d0a0618435a955935adb7d
#
_entry.id   18ba79c684d0a0618435a955935adb7d
#
_cell.length_a   1.000
_cell.length_b   1.000
_cell.length_c   1.000
_cell.angle_alpha   90.00
_cell.angle_beta   90.00
_cell.angle_gamma   90.00
#
_symmetry.space_group_name_H-M   'P 1'
#
loop_
_entity.id
_entity.type
_entity.pdbx_description
1 polymer ?
#
loop_
_entity_poly.entity_id
_entity_poly.type
_entity_poly.pdbx_seq_one_letter_code
_entity_poly.pdbx_strand_id
1 'polypeptide(L)'
;IELVKFANPLDENSLLQITASDGYNFFISMDEVYENSELILSIQDVGGNKSFNIVGAESPKAWVRGVVELKVIATNILEIQGKSNHPFSFNPSEWVNEMDSTFVRLGDKSVKLQGVALRALWIYAEPEPNSTDIVISSESQVIKLNSKEFNDSDEIRLFTYLDEEGMEFILGRMNGEVLLRNVTSMEIK
;
A
#
# COMPACT_ATOMS: atom_id res chain seq x y z
N ILE A 1 18.36 -2.32 -11.31
CA ILE A 1 18.40 -3.03 -10.01
C ILE A 1 19.72 -2.80 -9.30
N GLU A 2 20.85 -2.82 -9.98
CA GLU A 2 22.11 -2.44 -9.35
C GLU A 2 22.09 -1.02 -8.76
N LEU A 3 21.35 -0.09 -9.36
CA LEU A 3 21.16 1.26 -8.83
C LEU A 3 20.50 1.28 -7.44
N VAL A 4 19.55 0.38 -7.19
CA VAL A 4 18.88 0.28 -5.88
C VAL A 4 19.82 -0.31 -4.82
N LYS A 5 20.66 -1.26 -5.21
CA LYS A 5 21.73 -1.79 -4.33
C LYS A 5 22.73 -0.70 -3.91
N PHE A 6 22.97 0.27 -4.77
CA PHE A 6 23.79 1.45 -4.45
C PHE A 6 23.15 2.38 -3.41
N ALA A 7 21.82 2.43 -3.34
CA ALA A 7 21.12 3.24 -2.36
C ALA A 7 21.24 2.68 -0.92
N ASN A 8 21.82 1.46 -0.78
CA ASN A 8 22.04 0.77 0.49
C ASN A 8 20.79 0.79 1.38
N PRO A 9 19.72 0.09 0.97
CA PRO A 9 18.47 0.09 1.72
C PRO A 9 18.71 -0.38 3.15
N LEU A 10 18.13 0.33 4.08
CA LEU A 10 18.43 0.25 5.49
C LEU A 10 17.87 -1.00 6.18
N ASP A 11 16.95 -1.75 5.52
CA ASP A 11 16.15 -2.78 6.19
C ASP A 11 15.55 -3.78 5.18
N GLU A 12 15.43 -5.05 5.56
CA GLU A 12 14.73 -6.09 4.81
C GLU A 12 13.23 -5.75 4.61
N ASN A 13 12.67 -4.93 5.49
CA ASN A 13 11.29 -4.45 5.41
C ASN A 13 11.12 -3.16 4.59
N SER A 14 12.12 -2.75 3.80
CA SER A 14 12.01 -1.56 2.96
C SER A 14 11.23 -1.85 1.68
N LEU A 15 10.58 -0.83 1.15
CA LEU A 15 9.92 -0.85 -0.16
C LEU A 15 10.64 0.06 -1.13
N LEU A 16 10.63 -0.32 -2.40
CA LEU A 16 10.96 0.57 -3.50
C LEU A 16 9.69 1.26 -3.98
N GLN A 17 9.59 2.57 -3.73
CA GLN A 17 8.58 3.41 -4.37
C GLN A 17 9.06 3.79 -5.77
N ILE A 18 8.17 3.62 -6.74
CA ILE A 18 8.33 4.04 -8.13
C ILE A 18 7.31 5.12 -8.41
N THR A 19 7.77 6.33 -8.75
CA THR A 19 6.88 7.44 -9.12
C THR A 19 7.00 7.71 -10.61
N ALA A 20 5.86 7.74 -11.30
CA ALA A 20 5.76 8.11 -12.70
C ALA A 20 5.43 9.60 -12.88
N SER A 21 5.71 10.14 -14.07
CA SER A 21 5.50 11.55 -14.41
C SER A 21 4.04 12.02 -14.39
N ASP A 22 3.08 11.08 -14.45
CA ASP A 22 1.65 11.33 -14.33
C ASP A 22 1.13 11.29 -12.88
N GLY A 23 2.04 11.10 -11.91
CA GLY A 23 1.73 10.99 -10.48
C GLY A 23 1.33 9.59 -10.03
N TYR A 24 1.41 8.57 -10.92
CA TYR A 24 1.23 7.19 -10.51
C TYR A 24 2.36 6.75 -9.58
N ASN A 25 2.01 6.20 -8.43
CA ASN A 25 2.95 5.63 -7.48
C ASN A 25 2.70 4.14 -7.34
N PHE A 26 3.77 3.38 -7.27
CA PHE A 26 3.72 1.95 -7.06
C PHE A 26 4.84 1.50 -6.12
N PHE A 27 4.57 0.44 -5.36
CA PHE A 27 5.54 -0.11 -4.41
C PHE A 27 5.92 -1.54 -4.81
N ILE A 28 7.21 -1.85 -4.72
CA ILE A 28 7.76 -3.20 -4.89
C ILE A 28 8.52 -3.54 -3.61
N SER A 29 8.42 -4.78 -3.13
CA SER A 29 9.21 -5.23 -2.00
C SER A 29 10.70 -5.23 -2.34
N MET A 30 11.55 -5.01 -1.36
CA MET A 30 12.99 -5.13 -1.57
C MET A 30 13.39 -6.57 -1.87
N ASP A 31 12.65 -7.57 -1.37
CA ASP A 31 12.87 -8.97 -1.72
C ASP A 31 12.68 -9.18 -3.22
N GLU A 32 11.57 -8.72 -3.80
CA GLU A 32 11.37 -8.78 -5.26
C GLU A 32 12.47 -8.03 -6.02
N VAL A 33 12.93 -6.88 -5.51
CA VAL A 33 14.02 -6.12 -6.14
C VAL A 33 15.34 -6.91 -6.15
N TYR A 34 15.63 -7.69 -5.11
CA TYR A 34 16.86 -8.46 -5.01
C TYR A 34 16.79 -9.81 -5.71
N GLU A 35 15.67 -10.49 -5.65
CA GLU A 35 15.51 -11.85 -6.12
C GLU A 35 15.05 -11.93 -7.58
N ASN A 36 14.25 -10.96 -8.06
CA ASN A 36 13.74 -10.96 -9.42
C ASN A 36 14.77 -10.40 -10.41
N SER A 37 15.45 -11.30 -11.11
CA SER A 37 16.44 -10.94 -12.14
C SER A 37 15.82 -10.32 -13.40
N GLU A 38 14.51 -10.46 -13.62
CA GLU A 38 13.78 -9.90 -14.75
C GLU A 38 13.34 -8.46 -14.52
N LEU A 39 13.37 -7.99 -13.27
CA LEU A 39 13.04 -6.62 -12.93
C LEU A 39 14.11 -5.66 -13.46
N ILE A 40 13.77 -4.86 -14.43
CA ILE A 40 14.69 -3.99 -15.17
C ILE A 40 14.20 -2.55 -15.19
N LEU A 41 15.11 -1.60 -14.94
CA LEU A 41 14.93 -0.21 -15.33
C LEU A 41 15.41 -0.05 -16.77
N SER A 42 14.47 0.06 -17.70
CA SER A 42 14.76 0.24 -19.13
C SER A 42 14.75 1.72 -19.51
N ILE A 43 15.54 2.07 -20.54
CA ILE A 43 15.56 3.40 -21.11
C ILE A 43 14.99 3.29 -22.54
N GLN A 44 13.91 4.03 -22.79
CA GLN A 44 13.34 4.16 -24.12
C GLN A 44 13.66 5.55 -24.67
N ASP A 45 14.22 5.62 -25.87
CA ASP A 45 14.44 6.87 -26.60
C ASP A 45 13.41 6.97 -27.72
N VAL A 46 12.57 8.01 -27.64
CA VAL A 46 11.57 8.31 -28.66
C VAL A 46 11.80 9.73 -29.17
N GLY A 47 12.47 9.82 -30.31
CA GLY A 47 12.72 11.11 -30.96
C GLY A 47 13.62 12.07 -30.17
N GLY A 48 14.59 11.53 -29.42
CA GLY A 48 15.51 12.30 -28.57
C GLY A 48 15.02 12.55 -27.15
N ASN A 49 13.79 12.14 -26.84
CA ASN A 49 13.27 12.17 -25.47
C ASN A 49 13.46 10.82 -24.79
N LYS A 50 14.23 10.81 -23.72
CA LYS A 50 14.46 9.60 -22.92
C LYS A 50 13.36 9.42 -21.89
N SER A 51 12.77 8.22 -21.85
CA SER A 51 11.82 7.78 -20.83
C SER A 51 12.39 6.58 -20.08
N PHE A 52 12.30 6.61 -18.78
CA PHE A 52 12.66 5.47 -17.93
C PHE A 52 11.40 4.65 -17.63
N ASN A 53 11.54 3.33 -17.67
CA ASN A 53 10.41 2.44 -17.42
C ASN A 53 10.86 1.26 -16.57
N ILE A 54 10.02 0.85 -15.62
CA ILE A 54 10.19 -0.42 -14.89
C ILE A 54 9.41 -1.50 -15.64
N VAL A 55 10.06 -2.63 -15.88
CA VAL A 55 9.49 -3.82 -16.52
C VAL A 55 10.01 -5.08 -15.84
N GLY A 56 9.30 -6.20 -16.00
CA GLY A 56 9.71 -7.49 -15.45
C GLY A 56 9.32 -7.71 -14.00
N ALA A 57 8.58 -6.80 -13.37
CA ALA A 57 8.01 -7.04 -12.06
C ALA A 57 6.98 -8.17 -12.11
N GLU A 58 6.82 -8.92 -11.02
CA GLU A 58 5.86 -10.02 -10.90
C GLU A 58 4.43 -9.53 -11.16
N SER A 59 4.08 -8.38 -10.58
CA SER A 59 2.80 -7.74 -10.84
C SER A 59 2.86 -6.86 -12.10
N PRO A 60 1.97 -7.04 -13.10
CA PRO A 60 1.85 -6.14 -14.23
C PRO A 60 1.53 -4.69 -13.82
N LYS A 61 0.93 -4.47 -12.65
CA LYS A 61 0.67 -3.12 -12.11
C LYS A 61 1.97 -2.38 -11.77
N ALA A 62 3.06 -3.11 -11.50
CA ALA A 62 4.39 -2.57 -11.24
C ALA A 62 5.18 -2.22 -12.51
N TRP A 63 4.63 -2.50 -13.71
CA TRP A 63 5.24 -2.10 -14.98
C TRP A 63 4.95 -0.62 -15.23
N VAL A 64 5.80 0.24 -14.68
CA VAL A 64 5.60 1.69 -14.67
C VAL A 64 6.36 2.34 -15.81
N ARG A 65 5.66 3.17 -16.59
CA ARG A 65 6.27 3.97 -17.67
C ARG A 65 6.48 5.42 -17.22
N GLY A 66 7.51 6.05 -17.78
CA GLY A 66 7.79 7.45 -17.48
C GLY A 66 8.22 7.68 -16.03
N VAL A 67 9.04 6.77 -15.51
CA VAL A 67 9.56 6.86 -14.13
C VAL A 67 10.39 8.13 -13.97
N VAL A 68 10.07 8.91 -12.97
CA VAL A 68 10.78 10.16 -12.61
C VAL A 68 11.51 10.05 -11.28
N GLU A 69 11.08 9.13 -10.41
CA GLU A 69 11.71 8.93 -9.11
C GLU A 69 11.67 7.46 -8.70
N LEU A 70 12.77 7.01 -8.09
CA LEU A 70 12.89 5.76 -7.35
C LEU A 70 13.33 6.11 -5.93
N LYS A 71 12.55 5.74 -4.94
CA LYS A 71 12.81 6.04 -3.54
C LYS A 71 12.73 4.77 -2.70
N VAL A 72 13.76 4.48 -1.92
CA VAL A 72 13.69 3.42 -0.91
C VAL A 72 13.06 3.97 0.36
N ILE A 73 12.09 3.25 0.91
CA ILE A 73 11.26 3.70 2.01
C ILE A 73 11.25 2.62 3.08
N ALA A 74 11.46 3.02 4.34
CA ALA A 74 11.14 2.15 5.47
C ALA A 74 9.63 1.93 5.55
N THR A 75 9.21 0.68 5.73
CA THR A 75 7.78 0.36 5.86
C THR A 75 7.31 0.48 7.29
N ASN A 76 6.11 1.00 7.45
CA ASN A 76 5.31 0.72 8.61
C ASN A 76 4.57 -0.60 8.39
N ILE A 77 4.58 -1.46 9.38
CA ILE A 77 3.82 -2.71 9.42
C ILE A 77 2.60 -2.47 10.30
N LEU A 78 1.43 -2.88 9.82
CA LEU A 78 0.20 -2.77 10.58
C LEU A 78 -0.22 -4.14 11.08
N GLU A 79 -0.24 -4.31 12.42
CA GLU A 79 -0.68 -5.54 13.05
C GLU A 79 -2.20 -5.67 13.03
N ILE A 80 -2.68 -6.82 12.55
CA ILE A 80 -4.09 -7.21 12.56
C ILE A 80 -4.24 -8.40 13.51
N GLN A 81 -4.89 -8.15 14.63
CA GLN A 81 -4.93 -9.06 15.79
C GLN A 81 -6.35 -9.24 16.32
N GLY A 82 -6.49 -9.92 17.46
CA GLY A 82 -7.74 -10.09 18.20
C GLY A 82 -8.38 -11.46 17.98
N LYS A 83 -9.70 -11.53 17.89
CA LYS A 83 -10.47 -12.77 17.69
C LYS A 83 -10.38 -13.26 16.24
N SER A 84 -9.20 -13.75 15.88
CA SER A 84 -8.82 -14.18 14.56
C SER A 84 -8.08 -15.51 14.65
N ASN A 85 -8.38 -16.42 13.72
CA ASN A 85 -7.65 -17.68 13.57
C ASN A 85 -6.33 -17.48 12.82
N HIS A 86 -6.19 -16.36 12.12
CA HIS A 86 -5.00 -16.01 11.34
C HIS A 86 -4.61 -14.54 11.57
N PRO A 87 -4.08 -14.18 12.78
CA PRO A 87 -3.52 -12.85 13.00
C PRO A 87 -2.28 -12.67 12.12
N PHE A 88 -2.11 -11.48 11.55
CA PHE A 88 -1.01 -11.22 10.61
C PHE A 88 -0.55 -9.76 10.63
N SER A 89 0.63 -9.54 10.09
CA SER A 89 1.19 -8.21 9.85
C SER A 89 0.92 -7.81 8.41
N PHE A 90 0.16 -6.74 8.23
CA PHE A 90 -0.14 -6.22 6.90
C PHE A 90 1.08 -5.46 6.35
N ASN A 91 1.65 -6.00 5.28
CA ASN A 91 2.69 -5.35 4.48
C ASN A 91 2.09 -4.98 3.11
N PRO A 92 2.02 -3.69 2.74
CA PRO A 92 1.41 -3.26 1.47
C PRO A 92 1.95 -3.96 0.22
N SER A 93 3.24 -4.34 0.21
CA SER A 93 3.86 -4.98 -0.95
C SER A 93 3.27 -6.34 -1.29
N GLU A 94 2.85 -7.09 -0.27
CA GLU A 94 2.26 -8.43 -0.45
C GLU A 94 0.82 -8.37 -0.99
N TRP A 95 0.18 -7.21 -0.88
CA TRP A 95 -1.22 -7.00 -1.25
C TRP A 95 -1.44 -6.22 -2.53
N VAL A 96 -0.39 -5.98 -3.29
CA VAL A 96 -0.40 -5.15 -4.50
C VAL A 96 -1.49 -5.55 -5.50
N ASN A 97 -1.71 -6.86 -5.69
CA ASN A 97 -2.69 -7.39 -6.63
C ASN A 97 -4.14 -7.12 -6.19
N GLU A 98 -4.34 -6.95 -4.87
CA GLU A 98 -5.63 -6.70 -4.23
C GLU A 98 -5.91 -5.19 -4.05
N MET A 99 -4.93 -4.34 -4.35
CA MET A 99 -5.08 -2.89 -4.20
C MET A 99 -5.74 -2.25 -5.41
N ASP A 100 -6.67 -1.35 -5.13
CA ASP A 100 -7.21 -0.41 -6.11
C ASP A 100 -6.82 1.03 -5.76
N SER A 101 -6.86 1.91 -6.77
CA SER A 101 -6.53 3.31 -6.57
C SER A 101 -7.76 4.20 -6.64
N THR A 102 -7.77 5.22 -5.78
CA THR A 102 -8.73 6.31 -5.85
C THR A 102 -8.08 7.64 -5.47
N PHE A 103 -8.76 8.73 -5.77
CA PHE A 103 -8.35 10.05 -5.29
C PHE A 103 -8.93 10.30 -3.91
N VAL A 104 -8.05 10.53 -2.94
CA VAL A 104 -8.39 10.83 -1.55
C VAL A 104 -8.07 12.29 -1.27
N ARG A 105 -8.95 12.98 -0.55
CA ARG A 105 -8.74 14.37 -0.18
C ARG A 105 -8.01 14.46 1.15
N LEU A 106 -6.76 14.93 1.12
CA LEU A 106 -5.94 15.17 2.30
C LEU A 106 -5.75 16.67 2.49
N GLY A 107 -6.59 17.27 3.34
CA GLY A 107 -6.67 18.75 3.47
C GLY A 107 -7.13 19.37 2.15
N ASP A 108 -6.31 20.28 1.60
CA ASP A 108 -6.60 20.96 0.34
C ASP A 108 -6.08 20.23 -0.91
N LYS A 109 -5.37 19.12 -0.72
CA LYS A 109 -4.78 18.32 -1.80
C LYS A 109 -5.65 17.11 -2.14
N SER A 110 -5.75 16.81 -3.43
CA SER A 110 -6.30 15.54 -3.91
C SER A 110 -5.14 14.64 -4.31
N VAL A 111 -4.98 13.52 -3.63
CA VAL A 111 -3.87 12.59 -3.79
C VAL A 111 -4.41 11.26 -4.27
N LYS A 112 -3.78 10.67 -5.29
CA LYS A 112 -4.12 9.32 -5.73
C LYS A 112 -3.45 8.32 -4.81
N LEU A 113 -4.25 7.55 -4.07
CA LEU A 113 -3.78 6.52 -3.14
C LEU A 113 -4.17 5.13 -3.62
N GLN A 114 -3.38 4.15 -3.23
CA GLN A 114 -3.67 2.74 -3.39
C GLN A 114 -4.11 2.15 -2.05
N GLY A 115 -5.10 1.27 -2.07
CA GLY A 115 -5.61 0.67 -0.84
C GLY A 115 -6.27 -0.67 -1.07
N VAL A 116 -6.17 -1.53 -0.07
CA VAL A 116 -6.83 -2.83 0.00
C VAL A 116 -8.20 -2.69 0.64
N ALA A 117 -9.18 -3.46 0.16
CA ALA A 117 -10.50 -3.48 0.77
C ALA A 117 -10.42 -4.03 2.21
N LEU A 118 -11.07 -3.36 3.16
CA LEU A 118 -11.13 -3.83 4.56
C LEU A 118 -11.73 -5.24 4.67
N ARG A 119 -12.68 -5.56 3.79
CA ARG A 119 -13.24 -6.90 3.64
C ARG A 119 -12.17 -7.96 3.33
N ALA A 120 -11.21 -7.66 2.43
CA ALA A 120 -10.15 -8.60 2.07
C ALA A 120 -9.26 -8.90 3.29
N LEU A 121 -8.88 -7.88 4.05
CA LEU A 121 -8.12 -8.06 5.30
C LEU A 121 -8.90 -8.86 6.34
N TRP A 122 -10.20 -8.59 6.47
CA TRP A 122 -11.09 -9.35 7.36
C TRP A 122 -11.17 -10.83 7.00
N ILE A 123 -11.36 -11.14 5.72
CA ILE A 123 -11.45 -12.53 5.24
C ILE A 123 -10.12 -13.25 5.47
N TYR A 124 -9.00 -12.60 5.18
CA TYR A 124 -7.67 -13.18 5.34
C TYR A 124 -7.33 -13.45 6.81
N ALA A 125 -7.79 -12.60 7.72
CA ALA A 125 -7.62 -12.79 9.16
C ALA A 125 -8.41 -13.98 9.71
N GLU A 126 -9.37 -14.54 8.97
CA GLU A 126 -10.21 -15.67 9.42
C GLU A 126 -10.86 -15.40 10.79
N PRO A 127 -11.76 -14.42 10.93
CA PRO A 127 -12.34 -14.07 12.21
C PRO A 127 -13.06 -15.25 12.87
N GLU A 128 -13.00 -15.33 14.18
CA GLU A 128 -13.75 -16.35 14.94
C GLU A 128 -15.27 -16.22 14.69
N PRO A 129 -16.06 -17.29 14.79
CA PRO A 129 -17.48 -17.28 14.42
C PRO A 129 -18.36 -16.23 15.09
N ASN A 130 -17.95 -15.74 16.27
CA ASN A 130 -18.68 -14.74 17.04
C ASN A 130 -18.10 -13.32 16.89
N SER A 131 -17.11 -13.15 16.04
CA SER A 131 -16.52 -11.85 15.77
C SER A 131 -17.43 -11.04 14.85
N THR A 132 -17.78 -9.85 15.26
CA THR A 132 -18.72 -8.99 14.53
C THR A 132 -18.17 -7.62 14.21
N ASP A 133 -17.08 -7.24 14.86
CA ASP A 133 -16.58 -5.88 14.79
C ASP A 133 -15.06 -5.86 14.55
N ILE A 134 -14.59 -4.81 13.91
CA ILE A 134 -13.19 -4.44 13.86
C ILE A 134 -12.99 -3.08 14.52
N VAL A 135 -12.01 -3.00 15.41
CA VAL A 135 -11.60 -1.77 16.06
C VAL A 135 -10.31 -1.30 15.43
N ILE A 136 -10.32 -0.10 14.88
CA ILE A 136 -9.20 0.49 14.14
C ILE A 136 -8.77 1.73 14.92
N SER A 137 -7.50 1.79 15.29
CA SER A 137 -6.96 2.82 16.16
C SER A 137 -5.87 3.63 15.46
N SER A 138 -5.81 4.90 15.82
CA SER A 138 -4.66 5.78 15.64
C SER A 138 -4.23 6.28 17.03
N GLU A 139 -3.18 7.11 17.10
CA GLU A 139 -2.74 7.68 18.37
C GLU A 139 -3.82 8.52 19.09
N SER A 140 -4.72 9.15 18.33
CA SER A 140 -5.71 10.11 18.86
C SER A 140 -7.16 9.67 18.74
N GLN A 141 -7.46 8.67 17.93
CA GLN A 141 -8.84 8.28 17.61
C GLN A 141 -8.98 6.76 17.48
N VAL A 142 -10.19 6.29 17.76
CA VAL A 142 -10.58 4.90 17.58
C VAL A 142 -11.89 4.86 16.82
N ILE A 143 -11.94 4.03 15.78
CA ILE A 143 -13.16 3.75 15.02
C ILE A 143 -13.52 2.29 15.22
N LYS A 144 -14.78 2.03 15.47
CA LYS A 144 -15.35 0.69 15.52
C LYS A 144 -16.30 0.53 14.35
N LEU A 145 -16.05 -0.47 13.51
CA LEU A 145 -16.90 -0.84 12.37
C LEU A 145 -17.47 -2.22 12.59
N ASN A 146 -18.77 -2.36 12.34
CA ASN A 146 -19.40 -3.68 12.32
C ASN A 146 -19.12 -4.35 10.97
N SER A 147 -18.89 -5.66 10.97
CA SER A 147 -18.56 -6.42 9.76
C SER A 147 -19.61 -6.26 8.64
N LYS A 148 -20.87 -6.00 8.96
CA LYS A 148 -21.93 -5.71 7.98
C LYS A 148 -21.69 -4.40 7.21
N GLU A 149 -20.92 -3.45 7.77
CA GLU A 149 -20.64 -2.17 7.13
C GLU A 149 -19.65 -2.29 5.99
N PHE A 150 -18.81 -3.34 5.97
CA PHE A 150 -17.76 -3.50 4.97
C PHE A 150 -17.76 -4.87 4.26
N ASN A 151 -18.47 -5.89 4.78
CA ASN A 151 -18.49 -7.22 4.14
C ASN A 151 -19.28 -7.28 2.83
N ASP A 152 -20.26 -6.41 2.66
CA ASP A 152 -21.12 -6.37 1.49
C ASP A 152 -20.60 -5.43 0.39
N SER A 153 -19.51 -4.69 0.67
CA SER A 153 -18.93 -3.77 -0.30
C SER A 153 -17.42 -3.61 -0.10
N ASP A 154 -16.70 -3.32 -1.18
CA ASP A 154 -15.28 -2.99 -1.16
C ASP A 154 -15.04 -1.47 -1.01
N GLU A 155 -16.02 -0.73 -0.51
CA GLU A 155 -15.96 0.72 -0.41
C GLU A 155 -15.00 1.22 0.67
N ILE A 156 -14.92 0.51 1.82
CA ILE A 156 -14.02 0.89 2.90
C ILE A 156 -12.67 0.22 2.65
N ARG A 157 -11.61 1.04 2.65
CA ARG A 157 -10.26 0.59 2.32
C ARG A 157 -9.23 1.12 3.30
N LEU A 158 -8.18 0.33 3.45
CA LEU A 158 -6.94 0.74 4.07
C LEU A 158 -6.00 1.21 2.95
N PHE A 159 -5.78 2.51 2.88
CA PHE A 159 -4.87 3.14 1.93
C PHE A 159 -3.48 3.29 2.52
N THR A 160 -2.49 3.27 1.65
CA THR A 160 -1.11 3.60 1.96
C THR A 160 -0.79 4.98 1.40
N TYR A 161 -0.31 5.86 2.24
CA TYR A 161 0.16 7.19 1.88
C TYR A 161 1.60 7.39 2.32
N LEU A 162 2.38 7.98 1.44
CA LEU A 162 3.76 8.32 1.72
C LEU A 162 3.93 9.83 1.62
N ASP A 163 4.54 10.42 2.63
CA ASP A 163 5.00 11.80 2.64
C ASP A 163 6.48 11.91 3.03
N GLU A 164 6.92 13.11 3.36
CA GLU A 164 8.31 13.39 3.76
C GLU A 164 8.65 12.78 5.14
N GLU A 165 7.66 12.51 5.97
CA GLU A 165 7.81 11.96 7.32
C GLU A 165 7.83 10.42 7.31
N GLY A 166 7.33 9.80 6.24
CA GLY A 166 7.31 8.35 6.07
C GLY A 166 6.01 7.81 5.51
N MET A 167 5.76 6.52 5.76
CA MET A 167 4.54 5.85 5.34
C MET A 167 3.49 5.91 6.44
N GLU A 168 2.27 6.34 6.10
CA GLU A 168 1.10 6.23 6.96
C GLU A 168 0.02 5.35 6.34
N PHE A 169 -0.79 4.73 7.20
CA PHE A 169 -2.01 4.05 6.80
C PHE A 169 -3.22 4.94 7.04
N ILE A 170 -4.10 5.00 6.04
CA ILE A 170 -5.32 5.81 6.07
C ILE A 170 -6.52 4.90 5.86
N LEU A 171 -7.45 4.87 6.81
CA LEU A 171 -8.76 4.28 6.59
C LEU A 171 -9.65 5.29 5.85
N GLY A 172 -10.27 4.86 4.77
CA GLY A 172 -11.13 5.74 3.98
C GLY A 172 -12.09 4.98 3.07
N ARG A 173 -12.79 5.72 2.23
CA ARG A 173 -13.76 5.17 1.26
C ARG A 173 -13.28 5.41 -0.18
N MET A 174 -13.78 4.59 -1.08
CA MET A 174 -13.50 4.71 -2.53
C MET A 174 -14.01 6.03 -3.14
N ASN A 175 -14.94 6.73 -2.49
CA ASN A 175 -15.39 8.07 -2.87
C ASN A 175 -14.40 9.18 -2.46
N GLY A 176 -13.29 8.84 -1.81
CA GLY A 176 -12.25 9.77 -1.37
C GLY A 176 -12.44 10.32 0.04
N GLU A 177 -13.47 9.89 0.77
CA GLU A 177 -13.69 10.26 2.17
C GLU A 177 -12.65 9.59 3.08
N VAL A 178 -11.97 10.38 3.92
CA VAL A 178 -11.07 9.88 4.97
C VAL A 178 -11.87 9.65 6.24
N LEU A 179 -11.77 8.45 6.80
CA LEU A 179 -12.39 8.07 8.06
C LEU A 179 -11.40 8.19 9.22
N LEU A 180 -10.16 7.75 9.03
CA LEU A 180 -9.11 7.80 10.05
C LEU A 180 -7.73 7.90 9.40
N ARG A 181 -6.88 8.78 9.91
CA ARG A 181 -5.47 8.90 9.53
C ARG A 181 -4.55 8.27 10.57
N ASN A 182 -3.32 7.98 10.15
CA ASN A 182 -2.27 7.41 11.02
C ASN A 182 -2.76 6.17 11.75
N VAL A 183 -3.33 5.22 11.01
CA VAL A 183 -3.79 3.95 11.58
C VAL A 183 -2.56 3.20 12.11
N THR A 184 -2.61 2.82 13.38
CA THR A 184 -1.52 2.14 14.10
C THR A 184 -1.83 0.71 14.48
N SER A 185 -3.12 0.35 14.56
CA SER A 185 -3.54 -1.02 14.86
C SER A 185 -4.95 -1.33 14.39
N MET A 186 -5.18 -2.63 14.15
CA MET A 186 -6.51 -3.20 13.87
C MET A 186 -6.75 -4.39 14.78
N GLU A 187 -7.92 -4.44 15.42
CA GLU A 187 -8.27 -5.52 16.33
C GLU A 187 -9.68 -6.06 16.02
N ILE A 188 -9.77 -7.35 15.75
CA ILE A 188 -11.02 -8.09 15.54
C ILE A 188 -11.64 -8.44 16.88
N LYS A 189 -12.94 -8.11 17.08
CA LYS A 189 -13.67 -8.27 18.35
C LYS A 189 -14.85 -9.23 18.23
#